data_d2884f42d6a38bbe09e12f1670b95fad
#
_entry.id   d2884f42d6a38bbe09e12f1670b95fad
#
_cell.length_a   1.000
_cell.length_b   1.000
_cell.length_c   1.000
_cell.angle_alpha   90.00
_cell.angle_beta   90.00
_cell.angle_gamma   90.00
#
_symmetry.space_group_name_H-M   'P 1'
#
loop_
_entity.id
_entity.type
_entity.pdbx_description
1 polymer ?
#
loop_
_entity_poly.entity_id
_entity_poly.type
_entity_poly.pdbx_seq_one_letter_code
_entity_poly.pdbx_strand_id
1 'polypeptide(L)'
;MKKQALAAVIAATISMPSTADFLGVYAGLDYASNETSFSNSNGSEDDNNLSGYVAFEHFIPLVPNVKLKYSDLSNSDLNNNDSSAMNAILYYEVLDNDLVEIDLGLAYTDTESFNHDASIAQAYGAAKVHVPGVSMHAFAEVIGGSLTGDDALDAQIGLAYTFNPDSYLLNVAVRAGYRVQELEFDNVAGTQEVDGLFAGVEVHF
;
A
#
# COMPACT_ATOMS: atom_id res chain seq x y z
N MET A 1 1.83 -3.86 20.41
CA MET A 1 3.22 -3.92 19.91
C MET A 1 3.31 -3.54 18.42
N LYS A 2 2.41 -4.02 17.52
CA LYS A 2 2.42 -3.72 16.06
C LYS A 2 2.29 -2.21 15.76
N LYS A 3 1.42 -1.46 16.46
CA LYS A 3 1.24 0.01 16.29
C LYS A 3 2.48 0.84 16.67
N GLN A 4 3.30 0.34 17.61
CA GLN A 4 4.55 0.98 18.00
C GLN A 4 5.68 0.76 16.99
N ALA A 5 5.65 -0.37 16.27
CA ALA A 5 6.62 -0.66 15.21
C ALA A 5 6.40 0.24 14.00
N LEU A 6 5.15 0.48 13.59
CA LEU A 6 4.83 1.40 12.49
C LEU A 6 5.27 2.84 12.81
N ALA A 7 4.99 3.33 14.03
CA ALA A 7 5.43 4.65 14.47
C ALA A 7 6.97 4.77 14.53
N ALA A 8 7.68 3.69 14.86
CA ALA A 8 9.14 3.67 14.89
C ALA A 8 9.75 3.68 13.48
N VAL A 9 9.12 3.03 12.49
CA VAL A 9 9.55 3.06 11.09
C VAL A 9 9.39 4.46 10.52
N ILE A 10 8.24 5.11 10.73
CA ILE A 10 8.01 6.49 10.29
C ILE A 10 8.99 7.46 10.97
N ALA A 11 9.27 7.30 12.27
CA ALA A 11 10.23 8.14 12.97
C ALA A 11 11.69 7.93 12.50
N ALA A 12 12.05 6.73 12.04
CA ALA A 12 13.38 6.44 11.53
C ALA A 12 13.64 7.09 10.15
N THR A 13 12.62 7.23 9.31
CA THR A 13 12.74 7.89 8.00
C THR A 13 12.98 9.40 8.11
N ILE A 14 12.46 10.05 9.16
CA ILE A 14 12.61 11.51 9.38
C ILE A 14 14.05 11.90 9.77
N SER A 15 14.89 10.96 10.19
CA SER A 15 16.27 11.23 10.66
C SER A 15 17.35 10.99 9.61
N MET A 16 17.01 10.64 8.37
CA MET A 16 17.99 10.43 7.31
C MET A 16 18.48 11.76 6.72
N PRO A 17 19.79 11.95 6.55
CA PRO A 17 20.30 13.12 5.85
C PRO A 17 19.88 13.05 4.38
N SER A 18 19.32 14.15 3.88
CA SER A 18 18.93 14.31 2.49
C SER A 18 20.13 14.14 1.56
N THR A 19 20.14 13.08 0.76
CA THR A 19 21.01 12.90 -0.40
C THR A 19 20.12 12.89 -1.65
N ALA A 20 19.61 14.06 -1.97
CA ALA A 20 18.43 14.29 -2.80
C ALA A 20 18.52 13.92 -4.30
N ASP A 21 19.64 13.43 -4.81
CA ASP A 21 19.77 13.14 -6.26
C ASP A 21 19.98 11.66 -6.61
N PHE A 22 20.10 10.75 -5.63
CA PHE A 22 20.43 9.35 -5.88
C PHE A 22 19.59 8.34 -5.08
N LEU A 23 18.81 8.79 -4.10
CA LEU A 23 18.04 7.92 -3.22
C LEU A 23 16.70 8.58 -2.93
N GLY A 24 15.58 7.92 -3.23
CA GLY A 24 14.24 8.33 -2.86
C GLY A 24 13.73 7.55 -1.65
N VAL A 25 13.24 8.23 -0.64
CA VAL A 25 12.53 7.62 0.49
C VAL A 25 11.11 8.16 0.53
N TYR A 26 10.16 7.28 0.39
CA TYR A 26 8.73 7.61 0.46
C TYR A 26 8.13 7.02 1.72
N ALA A 27 7.25 7.77 2.36
CA ALA A 27 6.42 7.24 3.44
C ALA A 27 5.00 7.77 3.31
N GLY A 28 4.02 6.88 3.37
CA GLY A 28 2.61 7.21 3.26
C GLY A 28 1.80 6.68 4.43
N LEU A 29 0.74 7.40 4.77
CA LEU A 29 -0.24 7.02 5.77
C LEU A 29 -1.63 7.35 5.24
N ASP A 30 -2.50 6.35 5.16
CA ASP A 30 -3.85 6.45 4.66
C ASP A 30 -4.86 6.06 5.74
N TYR A 31 -5.93 6.80 5.85
CA TYR A 31 -7.12 6.50 6.64
C TYR A 31 -8.25 6.18 5.67
N ALA A 32 -8.86 5.02 5.83
CA ALA A 32 -9.91 4.53 4.97
C ALA A 32 -11.22 4.35 5.74
N SER A 33 -12.33 4.66 5.08
CA SER A 33 -13.67 4.27 5.51
C SER A 33 -14.08 3.11 4.62
N ASN A 34 -14.10 1.92 5.19
CA ASN A 34 -14.25 0.65 4.50
C ASN A 34 -15.56 -0.03 4.86
N GLU A 35 -16.04 -0.82 3.91
CA GLU A 35 -17.06 -1.84 4.09
C GLU A 35 -16.38 -3.21 4.06
N THR A 36 -16.67 -4.05 5.05
CA THR A 36 -16.19 -5.45 5.09
C THR A 36 -17.35 -6.39 4.79
N SER A 37 -17.19 -7.22 3.80
CA SER A 37 -18.15 -8.23 3.39
C SER A 37 -17.53 -9.63 3.30
N PHE A 38 -18.38 -10.68 3.36
CA PHE A 38 -17.97 -12.06 3.23
C PHE A 38 -18.87 -12.76 2.22
N SER A 39 -18.28 -13.48 1.28
CA SER A 39 -19.02 -14.16 0.21
C SER A 39 -20.01 -15.23 0.72
N ASN A 40 -19.85 -15.71 1.96
CA ASN A 40 -20.72 -16.70 2.60
C ASN A 40 -21.75 -16.10 3.60
N SER A 41 -21.82 -14.77 3.72
CA SER A 41 -22.72 -14.04 4.60
C SER A 41 -23.54 -13.01 3.83
N ASN A 42 -24.78 -12.79 4.27
CA ASN A 42 -25.63 -11.71 3.74
C ASN A 42 -25.54 -10.52 4.70
N GLY A 43 -24.53 -9.72 4.57
CA GLY A 43 -24.34 -8.51 5.35
C GLY A 43 -22.95 -7.97 5.14
N SER A 44 -22.83 -6.67 5.31
CA SER A 44 -21.58 -5.94 5.34
C SER A 44 -21.56 -5.07 6.59
N GLU A 45 -20.37 -4.81 7.11
CA GLU A 45 -20.17 -3.98 8.29
C GLU A 45 -19.15 -2.88 7.95
N ASP A 46 -19.50 -1.65 8.33
CA ASP A 46 -18.64 -0.48 8.11
C ASP A 46 -17.58 -0.39 9.21
N ASP A 47 -16.34 -0.07 8.85
CA ASP A 47 -15.29 0.29 9.79
C ASP A 47 -14.29 1.28 9.18
N ASN A 48 -13.39 1.77 10.02
CA ASN A 48 -12.35 2.70 9.63
C ASN A 48 -10.98 2.09 9.92
N ASN A 49 -10.15 2.00 8.89
CA ASN A 49 -8.87 1.33 8.96
C ASN A 49 -7.72 2.28 8.64
N LEU A 50 -6.55 1.94 9.18
CA LEU A 50 -5.30 2.65 8.94
C LEU A 50 -4.36 1.78 8.12
N SER A 51 -3.79 2.34 7.06
CA SER A 51 -2.71 1.69 6.33
C SER A 51 -1.53 2.64 6.16
N GLY A 52 -0.34 2.08 5.94
CA GLY A 52 0.84 2.88 5.71
C GLY A 52 1.91 2.11 4.99
N TYR A 53 2.83 2.83 4.37
CA TYR A 53 3.97 2.23 3.68
C TYR A 53 5.22 3.08 3.80
N VAL A 54 6.35 2.43 3.57
CA VAL A 54 7.65 3.06 3.34
C VAL A 54 8.25 2.42 2.10
N ALA A 55 8.74 3.24 1.17
CA ALA A 55 9.48 2.78 0.00
C ALA A 55 10.86 3.41 -0.05
N PHE A 56 11.81 2.65 -0.57
CA PHE A 56 13.18 3.06 -0.80
C PHE A 56 13.53 2.79 -2.26
N GLU A 57 13.81 3.85 -2.99
CA GLU A 57 14.20 3.83 -4.39
C GLU A 57 15.67 4.23 -4.55
N HIS A 58 16.36 3.64 -5.52
CA HIS A 58 17.76 3.88 -5.76
C HIS A 58 18.13 3.71 -7.23
N PHE A 59 19.19 4.41 -7.64
CA PHE A 59 19.66 4.45 -9.02
C PHE A 59 20.52 3.24 -9.45
N ILE A 60 20.79 2.27 -8.58
CA ILE A 60 21.69 1.14 -8.87
C ILE A 60 20.98 0.18 -9.82
N PRO A 61 21.44 0.02 -11.09
CA PRO A 61 20.80 -0.88 -12.03
C PRO A 61 20.84 -2.34 -11.53
N LEU A 62 19.82 -3.12 -11.85
CA LEU A 62 19.67 -4.54 -11.50
C LEU A 62 19.46 -4.85 -10.00
N VAL A 63 19.48 -3.84 -9.13
CA VAL A 63 19.03 -4.00 -7.75
C VAL A 63 17.58 -3.52 -7.69
N PRO A 64 16.64 -4.28 -7.16
CA PRO A 64 15.25 -3.84 -7.07
C PRO A 64 15.07 -2.79 -5.97
N ASN A 65 14.17 -1.86 -6.18
CA ASN A 65 13.62 -0.99 -5.16
C ASN A 65 12.82 -1.80 -4.13
N VAL A 66 12.64 -1.28 -2.93
CA VAL A 66 11.97 -1.98 -1.83
C VAL A 66 10.83 -1.14 -1.29
N LYS A 67 9.65 -1.77 -1.10
CA LYS A 67 8.51 -1.15 -0.42
C LYS A 67 7.97 -2.10 0.65
N LEU A 68 7.72 -1.57 1.83
CA LEU A 68 7.01 -2.26 2.91
C LEU A 68 5.67 -1.56 3.13
N LYS A 69 4.57 -2.31 3.09
CA LYS A 69 3.22 -1.79 3.25
C LYS A 69 2.50 -2.58 4.33
N TYR A 70 1.85 -1.91 5.25
CA TYR A 70 1.01 -2.48 6.29
C TYR A 70 -0.43 -2.00 6.12
N SER A 71 -1.37 -2.88 6.31
CA SER A 71 -2.81 -2.61 6.27
C SER A 71 -3.48 -3.23 7.47
N ASP A 72 -4.19 -2.42 8.24
CA ASP A 72 -5.15 -2.87 9.22
C ASP A 72 -6.46 -3.21 8.45
N LEU A 73 -6.97 -4.41 8.62
CA LEU A 73 -8.17 -4.95 7.99
C LEU A 73 -9.18 -5.41 9.05
N SER A 74 -8.92 -5.03 10.30
CA SER A 74 -9.77 -5.39 11.44
C SER A 74 -11.14 -4.73 11.31
N ASN A 75 -12.18 -5.42 11.75
CA ASN A 75 -13.51 -4.85 11.87
C ASN A 75 -13.99 -5.01 13.32
N SER A 76 -14.31 -3.89 13.96
CA SER A 76 -14.66 -3.80 15.38
C SER A 76 -16.01 -4.41 15.72
N ASP A 77 -16.93 -4.47 14.75
CA ASP A 77 -18.29 -4.99 14.91
C ASP A 77 -18.36 -6.51 14.70
N LEU A 78 -17.36 -7.08 14.04
CA LEU A 78 -17.22 -8.52 13.88
C LEU A 78 -16.41 -9.09 15.05
N ASN A 79 -17.06 -9.74 16.00
CA ASN A 79 -16.47 -10.32 17.21
C ASN A 79 -15.06 -10.90 17.00
N ASN A 80 -14.02 -10.18 17.46
CA ASN A 80 -12.63 -10.60 17.41
C ASN A 80 -12.01 -10.75 16.02
N ASN A 81 -12.43 -9.98 15.01
CA ASN A 81 -11.72 -9.95 13.75
C ASN A 81 -10.51 -9.00 13.82
N ASP A 82 -9.39 -9.52 14.33
CA ASP A 82 -8.08 -8.87 14.25
C ASP A 82 -7.43 -9.33 12.94
N SER A 83 -7.66 -8.60 11.85
CA SER A 83 -7.14 -8.90 10.52
C SER A 83 -6.12 -7.85 10.10
N SER A 84 -5.05 -8.30 9.48
CA SER A 84 -4.01 -7.41 8.96
C SER A 84 -3.23 -8.03 7.81
N ALA A 85 -2.64 -7.20 6.96
CA ALA A 85 -1.72 -7.64 5.92
C ALA A 85 -0.42 -6.82 5.96
N MET A 86 0.71 -7.52 5.81
CA MET A 86 2.04 -6.94 5.67
C MET A 86 2.64 -7.37 4.35
N ASN A 87 2.95 -6.42 3.49
CA ASN A 87 3.53 -6.67 2.17
C ASN A 87 5.00 -6.23 2.15
N ALA A 88 5.89 -7.12 1.73
CA ALA A 88 7.26 -6.82 1.36
C ALA A 88 7.39 -6.91 -0.16
N ILE A 89 7.69 -5.78 -0.81
CA ILE A 89 7.64 -5.64 -2.27
C ILE A 89 9.03 -5.32 -2.79
N LEU A 90 9.44 -6.03 -3.83
CA LEU A 90 10.64 -5.75 -4.62
C LEU A 90 10.21 -5.40 -6.04
N TYR A 91 10.60 -4.22 -6.54
CA TYR A 91 10.13 -3.73 -7.83
C TYR A 91 11.21 -2.99 -8.61
N TYR A 92 10.98 -2.87 -9.92
CA TYR A 92 11.77 -2.07 -10.83
C TYR A 92 10.88 -1.03 -11.50
N GLU A 93 11.39 0.17 -11.65
CA GLU A 93 10.84 1.21 -12.51
C GLU A 93 11.11 0.83 -13.97
N VAL A 94 10.09 0.29 -14.66
CA VAL A 94 10.22 -0.13 -16.07
C VAL A 94 9.97 1.01 -17.05
N LEU A 95 9.26 2.01 -16.61
CA LEU A 95 9.07 3.26 -17.30
C LEU A 95 9.06 4.39 -16.27
N ASP A 96 9.92 5.35 -16.44
CA ASP A 96 9.98 6.55 -15.63
C ASP A 96 10.26 7.77 -16.52
N ASN A 97 9.29 8.66 -16.63
CA ASN A 97 9.41 9.93 -17.33
C ASN A 97 8.44 10.97 -16.75
N ASP A 98 8.58 12.23 -17.17
CA ASP A 98 7.80 13.37 -16.67
C ASP A 98 6.26 13.21 -16.76
N LEU A 99 5.77 12.24 -17.52
CA LEU A 99 4.34 12.04 -17.73
C LEU A 99 3.81 10.73 -17.13
N VAL A 100 4.58 9.65 -17.22
CA VAL A 100 4.13 8.30 -16.82
C VAL A 100 5.27 7.57 -16.13
N GLU A 101 4.97 7.00 -14.96
CA GLU A 101 5.80 6.05 -14.24
C GLU A 101 5.09 4.69 -14.22
N ILE A 102 5.84 3.60 -14.42
CA ILE A 102 5.33 2.22 -14.34
C ILE A 102 6.35 1.36 -13.61
N ASP A 103 5.88 0.72 -12.54
CA ASP A 103 6.65 -0.18 -11.71
C ASP A 103 6.11 -1.60 -11.85
N LEU A 104 7.01 -2.58 -11.96
CA LEU A 104 6.66 -4.00 -11.94
C LEU A 104 7.56 -4.75 -10.96
N GLY A 105 7.00 -5.72 -10.26
CA GLY A 105 7.73 -6.44 -9.25
C GLY A 105 7.05 -7.68 -8.71
N LEU A 106 7.56 -8.13 -7.58
CA LEU A 106 7.01 -9.23 -6.80
C LEU A 106 6.74 -8.75 -5.37
N ALA A 107 5.69 -9.25 -4.77
CA ALA A 107 5.33 -9.02 -3.40
C ALA A 107 5.31 -10.34 -2.61
N TYR A 108 5.67 -10.27 -1.35
CA TYR A 108 5.45 -11.31 -0.37
C TYR A 108 4.53 -10.73 0.69
N THR A 109 3.32 -11.29 0.77
CA THR A 109 2.28 -10.85 1.67
C THR A 109 2.17 -11.83 2.83
N ASP A 110 2.31 -11.33 4.05
CA ASP A 110 1.99 -12.04 5.27
C ASP A 110 0.68 -11.46 5.83
N THR A 111 -0.35 -12.29 5.90
CA THR A 111 -1.70 -11.86 6.29
C THR A 111 -2.26 -12.75 7.38
N GLU A 112 -3.01 -12.13 8.28
CA GLU A 112 -3.75 -12.79 9.35
C GLU A 112 -5.21 -12.35 9.27
N SER A 113 -6.13 -13.31 9.26
CA SER A 113 -7.57 -13.06 9.34
C SER A 113 -8.26 -14.21 10.06
N PHE A 114 -9.15 -13.94 11.05
CA PHE A 114 -9.93 -14.91 11.81
C PHE A 114 -9.12 -16.09 12.39
N ASN A 115 -7.91 -15.83 12.93
CA ASN A 115 -6.95 -16.83 13.41
C ASN A 115 -6.41 -17.77 12.31
N HIS A 116 -6.45 -17.36 11.06
CA HIS A 116 -5.76 -17.99 9.95
C HIS A 116 -4.63 -17.09 9.49
N ASP A 117 -3.45 -17.68 9.34
CA ASP A 117 -2.27 -17.00 8.83
C ASP A 117 -1.96 -17.57 7.44
N ALA A 118 -1.64 -16.69 6.49
CA ALA A 118 -1.16 -17.09 5.18
C ALA A 118 0.03 -16.22 4.75
N SER A 119 0.94 -16.86 4.02
CA SER A 119 2.08 -16.19 3.41
C SER A 119 2.04 -16.44 1.91
N ILE A 120 1.85 -15.38 1.12
CA ILE A 120 1.51 -15.45 -0.30
C ILE A 120 2.56 -14.71 -1.12
N ALA A 121 3.12 -15.39 -2.13
CA ALA A 121 3.95 -14.73 -3.13
C ALA A 121 3.08 -14.27 -4.30
N GLN A 122 3.20 -13.01 -4.70
CA GLN A 122 2.29 -12.34 -5.61
C GLN A 122 3.03 -11.48 -6.63
N ALA A 123 2.32 -11.08 -7.69
CA ALA A 123 2.79 -10.05 -8.61
C ALA A 123 2.47 -8.64 -8.04
N TYR A 124 3.34 -7.70 -8.35
CA TYR A 124 3.17 -6.28 -8.05
C TYR A 124 3.21 -5.45 -9.31
N GLY A 125 2.34 -4.47 -9.41
CA GLY A 125 2.36 -3.44 -10.44
C GLY A 125 1.86 -2.11 -9.91
N ALA A 126 2.51 -1.02 -10.32
CA ALA A 126 2.04 0.33 -10.05
C ALA A 126 2.20 1.21 -11.29
N ALA A 127 1.36 2.24 -11.37
CA ALA A 127 1.44 3.26 -12.40
C ALA A 127 1.07 4.63 -11.83
N LYS A 128 1.79 5.67 -12.27
CA LYS A 128 1.45 7.07 -12.02
C LYS A 128 1.36 7.81 -13.35
N VAL A 129 0.40 8.73 -13.45
CA VAL A 129 0.23 9.61 -14.62
C VAL A 129 0.19 11.05 -14.13
N HIS A 130 1.21 11.82 -14.46
CA HIS A 130 1.35 13.21 -14.06
C HIS A 130 0.53 14.13 -14.96
N VAL A 131 -0.13 15.12 -14.36
CA VAL A 131 -0.90 16.14 -15.08
C VAL A 131 0.04 17.31 -15.44
N PRO A 132 0.32 17.55 -16.74
CA PRO A 132 1.25 18.62 -17.13
C PRO A 132 0.81 20.00 -16.62
N GLY A 133 1.75 20.72 -16.00
CA GLY A 133 1.53 22.07 -15.48
C GLY A 133 0.78 22.15 -14.14
N VAL A 134 0.49 21.01 -13.53
CA VAL A 134 -0.13 20.93 -12.20
C VAL A 134 0.61 19.89 -11.36
N SER A 135 0.82 20.18 -10.08
CA SER A 135 1.48 19.24 -9.18
C SER A 135 0.54 18.11 -8.73
N MET A 136 -0.13 17.49 -9.70
CA MET A 136 -1.08 16.39 -9.49
C MET A 136 -0.68 15.17 -10.32
N HIS A 137 -0.94 13.98 -9.77
CA HIS A 137 -0.91 12.75 -10.53
C HIS A 137 -2.07 11.83 -10.16
N ALA A 138 -2.51 11.05 -11.13
CA ALA A 138 -3.34 9.88 -10.89
C ALA A 138 -2.41 8.68 -10.63
N PHE A 139 -2.81 7.77 -9.76
CA PHE A 139 -2.05 6.57 -9.48
C PHE A 139 -2.96 5.33 -9.41
N ALA A 140 -2.38 4.20 -9.71
CA ALA A 140 -2.97 2.88 -9.48
C ALA A 140 -1.87 1.94 -8.96
N GLU A 141 -2.23 1.04 -8.06
CA GLU A 141 -1.33 0.02 -7.52
C GLU A 141 -2.11 -1.28 -7.37
N VAL A 142 -1.48 -2.41 -7.68
CA VAL A 142 -2.05 -3.74 -7.51
C VAL A 142 -0.99 -4.71 -6.99
N ILE A 143 -1.38 -5.48 -5.98
CA ILE A 143 -0.68 -6.67 -5.50
C ILE A 143 -1.69 -7.79 -5.65
N GLY A 144 -1.38 -8.84 -6.39
CA GLY A 144 -2.36 -9.88 -6.63
C GLY A 144 -1.81 -11.12 -7.32
N GLY A 145 -2.69 -12.11 -7.42
CA GLY A 145 -2.35 -13.45 -7.89
C GLY A 145 -1.62 -14.25 -6.84
N SER A 146 -1.67 -15.58 -6.96
CA SER A 146 -1.02 -16.49 -6.03
C SER A 146 -0.03 -17.39 -6.76
N LEU A 147 1.14 -17.55 -6.17
CA LEU A 147 2.13 -18.55 -6.57
C LEU A 147 2.18 -19.72 -5.55
N THR A 148 1.38 -19.67 -4.48
CA THR A 148 1.51 -20.57 -3.30
C THR A 148 0.25 -21.30 -2.87
N GLY A 149 -0.93 -20.93 -3.37
CA GLY A 149 -2.19 -21.62 -3.02
C GLY A 149 -3.26 -20.65 -2.51
N ASP A 150 -3.10 -20.12 -1.30
CA ASP A 150 -3.98 -19.04 -0.81
C ASP A 150 -3.89 -17.82 -1.73
N ASP A 151 -4.98 -17.08 -1.90
CA ASP A 151 -5.03 -15.94 -2.80
C ASP A 151 -5.35 -14.64 -2.04
N ALA A 152 -4.75 -13.55 -2.48
CA ALA A 152 -5.05 -12.22 -1.97
C ALA A 152 -4.93 -11.17 -3.08
N LEU A 153 -5.77 -10.15 -2.98
CA LEU A 153 -5.74 -8.97 -3.85
C LEU A 153 -5.66 -7.72 -2.97
N ASP A 154 -4.79 -6.80 -3.32
CA ASP A 154 -4.78 -5.43 -2.80
C ASP A 154 -4.65 -4.48 -3.98
N ALA A 155 -5.73 -3.82 -4.34
CA ALA A 155 -5.77 -2.90 -5.47
C ALA A 155 -6.25 -1.51 -5.02
N GLN A 156 -5.59 -0.46 -5.48
CA GLN A 156 -5.99 0.92 -5.21
C GLN A 156 -5.82 1.81 -6.43
N ILE A 157 -6.69 2.81 -6.52
CA ILE A 157 -6.62 3.87 -7.53
C ILE A 157 -6.94 5.21 -6.87
N GLY A 158 -6.26 6.28 -7.28
CA GLY A 158 -6.50 7.57 -6.68
C GLY A 158 -5.84 8.74 -7.40
N LEU A 159 -5.93 9.88 -6.74
CA LEU A 159 -5.28 11.13 -7.12
C LEU A 159 -4.41 11.61 -5.97
N ALA A 160 -3.29 12.22 -6.30
CA ALA A 160 -2.42 12.88 -5.33
C ALA A 160 -2.08 14.30 -5.79
N TYR A 161 -1.91 15.21 -4.84
CA TYR A 161 -1.50 16.59 -5.06
C TYR A 161 -0.31 16.92 -4.16
N THR A 162 0.80 17.33 -4.77
CA THR A 162 2.04 17.71 -4.07
C THR A 162 2.07 19.21 -3.83
N PHE A 163 2.19 19.63 -2.57
CA PHE A 163 2.16 21.05 -2.19
C PHE A 163 3.46 21.81 -2.53
N ASN A 164 4.59 21.13 -2.51
CA ASN A 164 5.91 21.73 -2.65
C ASN A 164 6.80 20.90 -3.60
N PRO A 165 6.40 20.76 -4.89
CA PRO A 165 7.09 19.89 -5.83
C PRO A 165 8.53 20.28 -6.12
N ASP A 166 8.88 21.55 -5.96
CA ASP A 166 10.24 22.09 -6.20
C ASP A 166 11.15 21.99 -4.97
N SER A 167 10.70 21.33 -3.90
CA SER A 167 11.51 21.18 -2.68
C SER A 167 12.53 20.06 -2.86
N TYR A 168 13.80 20.35 -2.62
CA TYR A 168 14.90 19.38 -2.65
C TYR A 168 15.05 18.56 -1.35
N LEU A 169 14.31 18.91 -0.29
CA LEU A 169 14.49 18.28 1.02
C LEU A 169 13.32 17.39 1.43
N LEU A 170 12.11 17.84 1.13
CA LEU A 170 10.89 17.17 1.56
C LEU A 170 9.74 17.61 0.66
N ASN A 171 9.13 16.69 -0.01
CA ASN A 171 7.86 16.89 -0.70
C ASN A 171 6.72 16.30 0.14
N VAL A 172 5.63 17.02 0.22
CA VAL A 172 4.43 16.60 0.94
C VAL A 172 3.27 16.55 -0.04
N ALA A 173 2.62 15.41 -0.15
CA ALA A 173 1.43 15.23 -0.95
C ALA A 173 0.24 14.80 -0.09
N VAL A 174 -0.95 15.24 -0.47
CA VAL A 174 -2.21 14.62 -0.04
C VAL A 174 -2.68 13.69 -1.13
N ARG A 175 -3.24 12.57 -0.73
CA ARG A 175 -3.76 11.55 -1.64
C ARG A 175 -5.15 11.10 -1.22
N ALA A 176 -5.98 10.75 -2.20
CA ALA A 176 -7.30 10.18 -1.96
C ALA A 176 -7.67 9.23 -3.09
N GLY A 177 -8.45 8.22 -2.78
CA GLY A 177 -8.81 7.22 -3.76
C GLY A 177 -9.77 6.16 -3.23
N TYR A 178 -9.82 5.08 -3.96
CA TYR A 178 -10.59 3.89 -3.63
C TYR A 178 -9.66 2.68 -3.60
N ARG A 179 -9.88 1.79 -2.64
CA ARG A 179 -9.09 0.58 -2.43
C ARG A 179 -10.01 -0.62 -2.25
N VAL A 180 -9.58 -1.76 -2.79
CA VAL A 180 -10.21 -3.06 -2.63
C VAL A 180 -9.15 -4.05 -2.15
N GLN A 181 -9.48 -4.83 -1.13
CA GLN A 181 -8.64 -5.89 -0.60
C GLN A 181 -9.48 -7.16 -0.44
N GLU A 182 -9.00 -8.25 -1.02
CA GLU A 182 -9.65 -9.55 -0.95
C GLU A 182 -8.68 -10.57 -0.34
N LEU A 183 -9.19 -11.42 0.53
CA LEU A 183 -8.44 -12.51 1.15
C LEU A 183 -9.24 -13.81 0.99
N GLU A 184 -8.62 -14.81 0.37
CA GLU A 184 -9.18 -16.14 0.19
C GLU A 184 -8.19 -17.20 0.71
N PHE A 185 -8.65 -18.01 1.66
CA PHE A 185 -7.85 -19.09 2.25
C PHE A 185 -8.36 -20.44 1.76
N ASP A 186 -7.48 -21.28 1.26
CA ASP A 186 -7.79 -22.61 0.70
C ASP A 186 -8.64 -23.52 1.63
N ASN A 187 -8.49 -23.32 2.94
CA ASN A 187 -9.14 -24.18 3.97
C ASN A 187 -10.32 -23.49 4.68
N VAL A 188 -10.70 -22.29 4.28
CA VAL A 188 -11.81 -21.52 4.86
C VAL A 188 -12.84 -21.22 3.77
N ALA A 189 -14.08 -21.59 3.99
CA ALA A 189 -15.13 -21.28 3.03
C ALA A 189 -15.48 -19.79 3.09
N GLY A 190 -15.24 -19.07 1.99
CA GLY A 190 -15.62 -17.67 1.80
C GLY A 190 -14.41 -16.77 1.62
N THR A 191 -14.63 -15.71 0.86
CA THR A 191 -13.67 -14.62 0.62
C THR A 191 -14.03 -13.45 1.53
N GLN A 192 -13.06 -12.89 2.22
CA GLN A 192 -13.21 -11.59 2.89
C GLN A 192 -12.88 -10.49 1.90
N GLU A 193 -13.77 -9.55 1.72
CA GLU A 193 -13.57 -8.34 0.92
C GLU A 193 -13.66 -7.12 1.83
N VAL A 194 -12.69 -6.23 1.72
CA VAL A 194 -12.63 -4.94 2.43
C VAL A 194 -12.39 -3.86 1.40
N ASP A 195 -13.38 -3.01 1.17
CA ASP A 195 -13.27 -1.98 0.17
C ASP A 195 -13.78 -0.63 0.66
N GLY A 196 -13.26 0.46 0.10
CA GLY A 196 -13.70 1.78 0.52
C GLY A 196 -12.87 2.94 0.01
N LEU A 197 -13.33 4.13 0.40
CA LEU A 197 -12.63 5.38 0.12
C LEU A 197 -11.54 5.61 1.15
N PHE A 198 -10.39 6.09 0.70
CA PHE A 198 -9.31 6.51 1.58
C PHE A 198 -8.85 7.93 1.30
N ALA A 199 -8.29 8.56 2.32
CA ALA A 199 -7.53 9.79 2.22
C ALA A 199 -6.26 9.71 3.07
N GLY A 200 -5.18 10.29 2.60
CA GLY A 200 -3.90 10.15 3.26
C GLY A 200 -2.89 11.24 2.91
N VAL A 201 -1.72 11.06 3.48
CA VAL A 201 -0.55 11.93 3.27
C VAL A 201 0.63 11.06 2.88
N GLU A 202 1.39 11.54 1.91
CA GLU A 202 2.66 10.97 1.49
C GLU A 202 3.76 12.01 1.67
N VAL A 203 4.91 11.59 2.13
CA VAL A 203 6.13 12.40 2.18
C VAL A 203 7.22 11.71 1.38
N HIS A 204 7.99 12.50 0.65
CA HIS A 204 9.13 12.08 -0.14
C HIS A 204 10.36 12.92 0.26
N PHE A 205 11.49 12.24 0.51
CA PHE A 205 12.77 12.81 0.92
C PHE A 205 13.84 12.54 -0.11
#